data_6906e80789ff163278e8228812221820
#
_entry.id   6906e80789ff163278e8228812221820
#
_cell.length_a   1.000
_cell.length_b   1.000
_cell.length_c   1.000
_cell.angle_alpha   90.00
_cell.angle_beta   90.00
_cell.angle_gamma   90.00
#
_symmetry.space_group_name_H-M   'P 1'
#
loop_
_entity.id
_entity.type
_entity.pdbx_description
1 polymer ?
#
loop_
_entity_poly.entity_id
_entity_poly.type
_entity_poly.pdbx_seq_one_letter_code
_entity_poly.pdbx_strand_id
1 'polypeptide(L)'
;MSDFKNSMEDEDNISSLLESILKKENLKYYYEKSDRDDTSSVFHVQQHGEQFDIISRADIPLVQIMMVWYLSDMFDMGDEYFILRTINKINESMSAKLFFSIANDENVIRLYITASKDFYWLPDVSDLYEDIMANLEYVERLKRLFGIMILEEKLCRTGQAEDIKSPYKA
;
A
#
# COMPACT_ATOMS: atom_id res chain seq x y z
N MET A 1 15.98 31.19 -19.14
CA MET A 1 14.74 30.54 -19.63
C MET A 1 15.10 29.23 -20.33
N SER A 2 15.86 28.35 -19.68
CA SER A 2 16.35 27.07 -20.25
C SER A 2 16.16 25.86 -19.34
N ASP A 3 15.51 26.01 -18.19
CA ASP A 3 15.47 24.94 -17.17
C ASP A 3 14.18 24.08 -17.18
N PHE A 4 13.23 24.41 -18.08
CA PHE A 4 11.97 23.64 -18.18
C PHE A 4 11.98 22.49 -19.21
N LYS A 5 13.07 22.30 -19.95
CA LYS A 5 13.16 21.21 -20.94
C LYS A 5 13.70 19.89 -20.37
N ASN A 6 14.36 19.92 -19.21
CA ASN A 6 14.89 18.69 -18.61
C ASN A 6 13.84 17.83 -17.88
N SER A 7 12.68 18.41 -17.53
CA SER A 7 11.66 17.65 -16.77
C SER A 7 10.96 16.55 -17.58
N MET A 8 10.86 16.69 -18.91
CA MET A 8 10.19 15.68 -19.76
C MET A 8 11.06 14.45 -20.04
N GLU A 9 12.39 14.57 -19.99
CA GLU A 9 13.30 13.44 -20.18
C GLU A 9 13.39 12.58 -18.90
N ASP A 10 13.14 13.16 -17.72
CA ASP A 10 13.13 12.44 -16.45
C ASP A 10 11.85 11.61 -16.22
N GLU A 11 10.72 12.00 -16.83
CA GLU A 11 9.45 11.27 -16.77
C GLU A 11 9.53 9.88 -17.40
N ASP A 12 10.06 9.82 -18.63
CA ASP A 12 10.30 8.55 -19.32
C ASP A 12 11.31 7.69 -18.56
N ASN A 13 12.16 8.31 -17.75
CA ASN A 13 13.18 7.63 -16.97
C ASN A 13 12.60 6.87 -15.77
N ILE A 14 11.75 7.46 -14.94
CA ILE A 14 11.18 6.77 -13.75
C ILE A 14 10.30 5.59 -14.16
N SER A 15 9.38 5.79 -15.10
CA SER A 15 8.51 4.70 -15.56
C SER A 15 9.29 3.59 -16.25
N SER A 16 10.29 3.93 -17.06
CA SER A 16 11.17 2.96 -17.72
C SER A 16 12.04 2.20 -16.70
N LEU A 17 12.52 2.88 -15.66
CA LEU A 17 13.28 2.26 -14.58
C LEU A 17 12.39 1.32 -13.75
N LEU A 18 11.16 1.75 -13.37
CA LEU A 18 10.20 0.90 -12.69
C LEU A 18 9.91 -0.36 -13.50
N GLU A 19 9.64 -0.22 -14.79
CA GLU A 19 9.40 -1.36 -15.67
C GLU A 19 10.60 -2.31 -15.71
N SER A 20 11.82 -1.79 -15.77
CA SER A 20 13.05 -2.59 -15.75
C SER A 20 13.23 -3.36 -14.45
N ILE A 21 12.90 -2.74 -13.31
CA ILE A 21 12.91 -3.37 -11.98
C ILE A 21 11.91 -4.51 -11.93
N LEU A 22 10.66 -4.27 -12.32
CA LEU A 22 9.60 -5.27 -12.28
C LEU A 22 9.94 -6.48 -13.20
N LYS A 23 10.53 -6.23 -14.36
CA LYS A 23 11.02 -7.29 -15.27
C LYS A 23 12.17 -8.09 -14.65
N LYS A 24 13.14 -7.42 -14.04
CA LYS A 24 14.30 -8.06 -13.39
C LYS A 24 13.87 -9.02 -12.28
N GLU A 25 12.88 -8.60 -11.48
CA GLU A 25 12.31 -9.41 -10.39
C GLU A 25 11.28 -10.45 -10.87
N ASN A 26 11.03 -10.52 -12.18
CA ASN A 26 10.03 -11.42 -12.77
C ASN A 26 8.64 -11.25 -12.12
N LEU A 27 8.31 -10.01 -11.71
CA LEU A 27 7.00 -9.69 -11.17
C LEU A 27 6.00 -9.56 -12.30
N LYS A 28 4.81 -10.10 -12.10
CA LYS A 28 3.70 -9.87 -13.03
C LYS A 28 3.18 -8.46 -12.82
N TYR A 29 3.09 -7.69 -13.87
CA TYR A 29 2.54 -6.35 -13.81
C TYR A 29 1.72 -6.02 -15.07
N TYR A 30 0.81 -5.05 -14.89
CA TYR A 30 0.08 -4.37 -15.94
C TYR A 30 0.30 -2.87 -15.79
N TYR A 31 0.56 -2.18 -16.89
CA TYR A 31 0.81 -0.74 -16.92
C TYR A 31 -0.41 0.00 -17.44
N GLU A 32 -0.78 1.06 -16.76
CA GLU A 32 -1.85 1.96 -17.14
C GLU A 32 -1.41 3.42 -17.02
N LYS A 33 -1.70 4.22 -18.04
CA LYS A 33 -1.55 5.67 -17.96
C LYS A 33 -2.78 6.23 -17.28
N SER A 34 -2.61 7.11 -16.30
CA SER A 34 -3.75 7.68 -15.59
C SER A 34 -4.61 8.52 -16.53
N ASP A 35 -5.90 8.19 -16.66
CA ASP A 35 -6.88 8.97 -17.40
C ASP A 35 -7.22 10.31 -16.70
N ARG A 36 -6.82 10.47 -15.44
CA ARG A 36 -7.18 11.64 -14.63
C ARG A 36 -6.18 12.78 -14.72
N ASP A 37 -4.94 12.45 -14.92
CA ASP A 37 -3.89 13.43 -15.20
C ASP A 37 -2.85 12.76 -16.10
N ASP A 38 -2.40 13.49 -17.14
CA ASP A 38 -1.39 13.02 -18.10
C ASP A 38 0.00 12.82 -17.44
N THR A 39 0.11 13.09 -16.14
CA THR A 39 1.37 13.12 -15.39
C THR A 39 1.59 11.89 -14.50
N SER A 40 0.61 11.00 -14.35
CA SER A 40 0.73 9.83 -13.49
C SER A 40 0.72 8.52 -14.27
N SER A 41 1.63 7.62 -13.91
CA SER A 41 1.72 6.26 -14.42
C SER A 41 1.42 5.28 -13.30
N VAL A 42 0.60 4.26 -13.57
CA VAL A 42 0.22 3.24 -12.60
C VAL A 42 0.70 1.87 -13.06
N PHE A 43 1.42 1.17 -12.22
CA PHE A 43 1.82 -0.22 -12.41
C PHE A 43 1.05 -1.09 -11.41
N HIS A 44 0.15 -1.91 -11.91
CA HIS A 44 -0.53 -2.93 -11.11
C HIS A 44 0.36 -4.15 -11.00
N VAL A 45 0.89 -4.42 -9.83
CA VAL A 45 1.93 -5.44 -9.61
C VAL A 45 1.38 -6.57 -8.74
N GLN A 46 1.70 -7.80 -9.10
CA GLN A 46 1.38 -8.97 -8.28
C GLN A 46 2.65 -9.55 -7.67
N GLN A 47 2.71 -9.61 -6.33
CA GLN A 47 3.81 -10.20 -5.55
C GLN A 47 3.26 -11.03 -4.38
N HIS A 48 3.77 -12.24 -4.18
CA HIS A 48 3.38 -13.17 -3.11
C HIS A 48 1.86 -13.43 -3.00
N GLY A 49 1.13 -13.30 -4.12
CA GLY A 49 -0.33 -13.45 -4.16
C GLY A 49 -1.10 -12.18 -3.80
N GLU A 50 -0.42 -11.11 -3.44
CA GLU A 50 -0.98 -9.80 -3.17
C GLU A 50 -0.90 -8.89 -4.40
N GLN A 51 -1.81 -7.93 -4.49
CA GLN A 51 -1.86 -6.92 -5.54
C GLN A 51 -1.47 -5.55 -5.00
N PHE A 52 -0.57 -4.89 -5.71
CA PHE A 52 -0.07 -3.56 -5.39
C PHE A 52 -0.25 -2.64 -6.59
N ASP A 53 -0.46 -1.36 -6.31
CA ASP A 53 -0.40 -0.29 -7.29
C ASP A 53 0.84 0.55 -6.98
N ILE A 54 1.77 0.63 -7.95
CA ILE A 54 2.91 1.54 -7.87
C ILE A 54 2.59 2.72 -8.79
N ILE A 55 2.47 3.89 -8.20
CA ILE A 55 2.11 5.11 -8.88
C ILE A 55 3.35 6.01 -8.92
N SER A 56 3.80 6.37 -10.10
CA SER A 56 4.83 7.39 -10.31
C SER A 56 4.21 8.67 -10.84
N ARG A 57 4.72 9.81 -10.41
CA ARG A 57 4.29 11.12 -10.90
C ARG A 57 5.42 11.77 -11.69
N ALA A 58 5.04 12.30 -12.81
CA ALA A 58 5.97 12.94 -13.74
C ALA A 58 6.36 14.34 -13.31
N ASP A 59 5.46 15.05 -12.64
CA ASP A 59 5.65 16.44 -12.20
C ASP A 59 6.55 16.57 -10.95
N ILE A 60 6.72 15.47 -10.21
CA ILE A 60 7.56 15.40 -9.00
C ILE A 60 8.19 14.01 -8.88
N PRO A 61 9.41 13.87 -8.33
CA PRO A 61 10.06 12.58 -8.14
C PRO A 61 9.43 11.79 -6.97
N LEU A 62 8.11 11.60 -7.02
CA LEU A 62 7.33 10.91 -6.02
C LEU A 62 6.89 9.56 -6.55
N VAL A 63 7.15 8.53 -5.77
CA VAL A 63 6.62 7.19 -5.97
C VAL A 63 5.70 6.85 -4.81
N GLN A 64 4.50 6.37 -5.13
CA GLN A 64 3.54 5.89 -4.16
C GLN A 64 3.31 4.40 -4.37
N ILE A 65 3.37 3.62 -3.30
CA ILE A 65 2.99 2.22 -3.31
C ILE A 65 1.70 2.07 -2.52
N MET A 66 0.69 1.48 -3.14
CA MET A 66 -0.61 1.25 -2.56
C MET A 66 -0.96 -0.24 -2.58
N MET A 67 -1.69 -0.67 -1.56
CA MET A 67 -2.28 -2.00 -1.47
C MET A 67 -3.68 -1.87 -0.90
N VAL A 68 -4.64 -2.47 -1.57
CA VAL A 68 -6.04 -2.49 -1.11
C VAL A 68 -6.43 -3.94 -0.83
N TRP A 69 -7.07 -4.17 0.32
CA TRP A 69 -7.62 -5.49 0.62
C TRP A 69 -8.99 -5.39 1.27
N TYR A 70 -9.77 -6.42 1.04
CA TYR A 70 -11.05 -6.60 1.66
C TYR A 70 -10.88 -7.06 3.11
N LEU A 71 -11.59 -6.42 4.01
CA LEU A 71 -11.70 -6.90 5.39
C LEU A 71 -12.71 -8.05 5.42
N SER A 72 -12.33 -9.17 6.04
CA SER A 72 -13.12 -10.39 6.00
C SER A 72 -14.54 -10.20 6.56
N ASP A 73 -15.48 -11.08 6.17
CA ASP A 73 -16.88 -11.09 6.63
C ASP A 73 -17.05 -11.23 8.16
N MET A 74 -15.95 -11.44 8.89
CA MET A 74 -15.94 -11.37 10.35
C MET A 74 -16.19 -9.97 10.91
N PHE A 75 -16.01 -8.92 10.07
CA PHE A 75 -16.16 -7.52 10.45
C PHE A 75 -17.34 -6.91 9.74
N ASP A 76 -18.10 -6.10 10.44
CA ASP A 76 -19.25 -5.38 9.93
C ASP A 76 -19.19 -3.88 10.32
N MET A 77 -20.24 -3.14 9.97
CA MET A 77 -20.33 -1.71 10.31
C MET A 77 -20.31 -1.44 11.82
N GLY A 78 -20.66 -2.41 12.65
CA GLY A 78 -20.56 -2.29 14.12
C GLY A 78 -19.11 -2.30 14.62
N ASP A 79 -18.18 -2.78 13.81
CA ASP A 79 -16.76 -2.83 14.13
C ASP A 79 -16.00 -1.54 13.69
N GLU A 80 -16.64 -0.60 12.99
CA GLU A 80 -16.01 0.61 12.43
C GLU A 80 -15.12 1.36 13.44
N TYR A 81 -15.61 1.54 14.66
CA TYR A 81 -14.87 2.23 15.72
C TYR A 81 -13.51 1.56 16.01
N PHE A 82 -13.46 0.22 16.01
CA PHE A 82 -12.22 -0.52 16.29
C PHE A 82 -11.28 -0.54 15.11
N ILE A 83 -11.83 -0.64 13.91
CA ILE A 83 -11.09 -0.53 12.67
C ILE A 83 -10.37 0.82 12.66
N LEU A 84 -11.08 1.91 12.87
CA LEU A 84 -10.51 3.26 12.90
C LEU A 84 -9.51 3.46 14.04
N ARG A 85 -9.79 2.94 15.23
CA ARG A 85 -8.86 3.00 16.36
C ARG A 85 -7.56 2.26 16.08
N THR A 86 -7.65 1.06 15.49
CA THR A 86 -6.47 0.28 15.10
C THR A 86 -5.67 0.99 14.01
N ILE A 87 -6.33 1.54 13.01
CA ILE A 87 -5.72 2.35 11.95
C ILE A 87 -4.97 3.54 12.54
N ASN A 88 -5.61 4.32 13.42
CA ASN A 88 -4.98 5.48 14.04
C ASN A 88 -3.74 5.10 14.83
N LYS A 89 -3.80 4.02 15.63
CA LYS A 89 -2.67 3.52 16.40
C LYS A 89 -1.48 3.13 15.50
N ILE A 90 -1.74 2.50 14.36
CA ILE A 90 -0.71 2.17 13.37
C ILE A 90 -0.18 3.43 12.72
N ASN A 91 -1.07 4.34 12.29
CA ASN A 91 -0.70 5.58 11.61
C ASN A 91 0.12 6.54 12.47
N GLU A 92 0.02 6.46 13.81
CA GLU A 92 0.84 7.24 14.75
C GLU A 92 2.30 6.77 14.76
N SER A 93 2.56 5.48 14.54
CA SER A 93 3.88 4.87 14.70
C SER A 93 4.57 4.49 13.39
N MET A 94 3.82 4.40 12.28
CA MET A 94 4.34 3.93 11.00
C MET A 94 4.42 5.04 9.95
N SER A 95 5.39 4.93 9.05
CA SER A 95 5.58 5.91 7.96
C SER A 95 4.62 5.69 6.78
N ALA A 96 4.12 4.46 6.57
CA ALA A 96 2.98 4.25 5.68
C ALA A 96 1.68 4.55 6.41
N LYS A 97 0.63 4.86 5.66
CA LYS A 97 -0.69 5.20 6.19
C LYS A 97 -1.72 4.18 5.79
N LEU A 98 -2.60 3.86 6.74
CA LEU A 98 -3.78 3.05 6.50
C LEU A 98 -5.01 3.94 6.38
N PHE A 99 -5.90 3.58 5.48
CA PHE A 99 -7.18 4.23 5.25
C PHE A 99 -8.29 3.18 5.28
N PHE A 100 -9.45 3.58 5.80
CA PHE A 100 -10.65 2.76 5.78
C PHE A 100 -11.61 3.31 4.74
N SER A 101 -12.21 2.42 3.96
CA SER A 101 -13.24 2.77 3.00
C SER A 101 -14.37 1.74 2.97
N ILE A 102 -15.54 2.21 2.57
CA ILE A 102 -16.76 1.42 2.47
C ILE A 102 -17.21 1.46 1.02
N ALA A 103 -17.39 0.29 0.42
CA ALA A 103 -18.04 0.17 -0.87
C ALA A 103 -19.39 -0.50 -0.70
N ASN A 104 -20.36 -0.06 -1.49
CA ASN A 104 -21.68 -0.67 -1.56
C ASN A 104 -21.89 -1.21 -2.99
N ASP A 105 -21.61 -2.50 -3.14
CA ASP A 105 -21.76 -3.22 -4.39
C ASP A 105 -23.03 -4.07 -4.33
N GLU A 106 -23.99 -3.84 -5.22
CA GLU A 106 -25.20 -4.66 -5.39
C GLU A 106 -25.93 -4.97 -4.07
N ASN A 107 -26.04 -3.99 -3.16
CA ASN A 107 -26.60 -4.11 -1.80
C ASN A 107 -25.76 -4.89 -0.79
N VAL A 108 -24.47 -5.17 -1.11
CA VAL A 108 -23.52 -5.74 -0.16
C VAL A 108 -22.55 -4.65 0.28
N ILE A 109 -22.54 -4.36 1.57
CA ILE A 109 -21.56 -3.45 2.16
C ILE A 109 -20.25 -4.21 2.32
N ARG A 110 -19.18 -3.67 1.71
CA ARG A 110 -17.83 -4.22 1.83
C ARG A 110 -16.92 -3.21 2.49
N LEU A 111 -16.12 -3.70 3.42
CA LEU A 111 -15.15 -2.90 4.14
C LEU A 111 -13.76 -3.13 3.56
N TYR A 112 -13.09 -2.05 3.16
CA TYR A 112 -11.75 -2.11 2.58
C TYR A 112 -10.76 -1.35 3.42
N ILE A 113 -9.55 -1.86 3.47
CA ILE A 113 -8.40 -1.17 4.02
C ILE A 113 -7.43 -0.89 2.87
N THR A 114 -6.94 0.33 2.81
CA THR A 114 -5.88 0.73 1.88
C THR A 114 -4.65 1.08 2.68
N ALA A 115 -3.52 0.44 2.38
CA ALA A 115 -2.21 0.90 2.83
C ALA A 115 -1.58 1.75 1.72
N SER A 116 -0.97 2.86 2.10
CA SER A 116 -0.25 3.74 1.18
C SER A 116 1.10 4.14 1.77
N LYS A 117 2.14 4.06 0.97
CA LYS A 117 3.49 4.49 1.30
C LYS A 117 4.03 5.36 0.17
N ASP A 118 4.31 6.60 0.51
CA ASP A 118 4.91 7.58 -0.39
C ASP A 118 6.38 7.73 -0.06
N PHE A 119 7.22 7.87 -1.09
CA PHE A 119 8.62 8.23 -0.93
C PHE A 119 9.10 9.04 -2.14
N TYR A 120 10.09 9.90 -1.90
CA TYR A 120 10.76 10.66 -2.95
C TYR A 120 11.95 9.87 -3.45
N TRP A 121 12.02 9.64 -4.76
CA TRP A 121 13.20 9.08 -5.38
C TRP A 121 14.15 10.19 -5.82
N LEU A 122 15.37 10.13 -5.32
CA LEU A 122 16.44 11.05 -5.66
C LEU A 122 17.57 10.26 -6.34
N PRO A 123 17.75 10.36 -7.66
CA PRO A 123 18.67 9.49 -8.42
C PRO A 123 20.11 9.46 -7.89
N ASP A 124 20.58 10.58 -7.32
CA ASP A 124 21.94 10.72 -6.79
C ASP A 124 22.10 10.18 -5.35
N VAL A 125 20.99 9.81 -4.67
CA VAL A 125 20.98 9.50 -3.24
C VAL A 125 20.46 8.10 -2.96
N SER A 126 19.51 7.62 -3.74
CA SER A 126 18.80 6.36 -3.48
C SER A 126 18.85 5.41 -4.68
N ASP A 127 18.88 4.10 -4.38
CA ASP A 127 18.68 3.05 -5.36
C ASP A 127 17.18 2.76 -5.47
N LEU A 128 16.58 3.15 -6.59
CA LEU A 128 15.15 2.96 -6.84
C LEU A 128 14.72 1.50 -6.69
N TYR A 129 15.59 0.55 -7.07
CA TYR A 129 15.32 -0.87 -6.92
C TYR A 129 15.16 -1.27 -5.45
N GLU A 130 16.14 -0.88 -4.61
CA GLU A 130 16.10 -1.19 -3.18
C GLU A 130 14.90 -0.51 -2.50
N ASP A 131 14.62 0.74 -2.86
CA ASP A 131 13.50 1.50 -2.33
C ASP A 131 12.15 0.86 -2.68
N ILE A 132 11.95 0.45 -3.93
CA ILE A 132 10.71 -0.23 -4.36
C ILE A 132 10.53 -1.54 -3.61
N MET A 133 11.54 -2.41 -3.60
CA MET A 133 11.43 -3.74 -2.99
C MET A 133 11.21 -3.64 -1.48
N ALA A 134 11.93 -2.75 -0.81
CA ALA A 134 11.76 -2.53 0.63
C ALA A 134 10.37 -1.97 0.98
N ASN A 135 9.84 -1.06 0.16
CA ASN A 135 8.53 -0.47 0.41
C ASN A 135 7.37 -1.43 0.07
N LEU A 136 7.50 -2.29 -0.95
CA LEU A 136 6.54 -3.37 -1.20
C LEU A 136 6.45 -4.32 0.01
N GLU A 137 7.60 -4.78 0.51
CA GLU A 137 7.65 -5.63 1.71
C GLU A 137 7.10 -4.93 2.94
N TYR A 138 7.38 -3.63 3.07
CA TYR A 138 6.89 -2.83 4.19
C TYR A 138 5.36 -2.73 4.19
N VAL A 139 4.74 -2.46 3.06
CA VAL A 139 3.28 -2.39 2.91
C VAL A 139 2.62 -3.75 3.18
N GLU A 140 3.24 -4.84 2.71
CA GLU A 140 2.77 -6.21 2.99
C GLU A 140 2.83 -6.54 4.49
N ARG A 141 3.92 -6.17 5.17
CA ARG A 141 4.05 -6.32 6.63
C ARG A 141 2.99 -5.50 7.38
N LEU A 142 2.65 -4.33 6.88
CA LEU A 142 1.63 -3.47 7.47
C LEU A 142 0.24 -4.12 7.44
N LYS A 143 -0.13 -4.79 6.33
CA LYS A 143 -1.35 -5.60 6.23
C LYS A 143 -1.38 -6.69 7.31
N ARG A 144 -0.27 -7.43 7.47
CA ARG A 144 -0.17 -8.48 8.50
C ARG A 144 -0.30 -7.93 9.92
N LEU A 145 0.39 -6.81 10.21
CA LEU A 145 0.32 -6.14 11.50
C LEU A 145 -1.12 -5.70 11.82
N PHE A 146 -1.78 -5.04 10.86
CA PHE A 146 -3.17 -4.64 11.01
C PHE A 146 -4.08 -5.85 11.29
N GLY A 147 -3.92 -6.94 10.52
CA GLY A 147 -4.68 -8.17 10.70
C GLY A 147 -4.56 -8.76 12.11
N ILE A 148 -3.34 -8.80 12.66
CA ILE A 148 -3.10 -9.27 14.03
C ILE A 148 -3.80 -8.36 15.04
N MET A 149 -3.57 -7.05 14.95
CA MET A 149 -4.08 -6.08 15.92
C MET A 149 -5.61 -6.02 15.94
N ILE A 150 -6.26 -6.07 14.77
CA ILE A 150 -7.73 -6.01 14.70
C ILE A 150 -8.38 -7.31 15.19
N LEU A 151 -7.76 -8.45 14.95
CA LEU A 151 -8.22 -9.74 15.48
C LEU A 151 -8.08 -9.79 16.99
N GLU A 152 -6.96 -9.38 17.57
CA GLU A 152 -6.76 -9.29 19.01
C GLU A 152 -7.81 -8.39 19.66
N GLU A 153 -8.09 -7.22 19.09
CA GLU A 153 -9.11 -6.30 19.59
C GLU A 153 -10.51 -6.95 19.58
N LYS A 154 -10.86 -7.66 18.49
CA LYS A 154 -12.16 -8.34 18.36
C LYS A 154 -12.30 -9.48 19.37
N LEU A 155 -11.26 -10.29 19.56
CA LEU A 155 -11.26 -11.42 20.49
C LEU A 155 -11.33 -10.96 21.95
N CYS A 156 -10.63 -9.89 22.31
CA CYS A 156 -10.71 -9.27 23.63
C CYS A 156 -12.16 -8.87 23.98
N ARG A 157 -12.94 -8.45 22.98
CA ARG A 157 -14.33 -8.02 23.20
C ARG A 157 -15.32 -9.14 23.33
N THR A 158 -15.11 -10.20 22.54
CA THR A 158 -16.01 -11.38 22.59
C THR A 158 -15.76 -12.27 23.80
N GLY A 159 -14.81 -11.92 24.69
CA GLY A 159 -14.43 -12.73 25.83
C GLY A 159 -13.66 -14.01 25.49
N GLN A 160 -13.26 -14.15 24.22
CA GLN A 160 -12.51 -15.31 23.70
C GLN A 160 -10.98 -15.13 23.75
N ALA A 161 -10.50 -14.02 24.33
CA ALA A 161 -9.06 -13.71 24.38
C ALA A 161 -8.25 -14.61 25.31
N GLU A 162 -8.88 -15.39 26.19
CA GLU A 162 -8.17 -16.26 27.12
C GLU A 162 -7.51 -17.48 26.45
N ASP A 163 -7.92 -17.84 25.23
CA ASP A 163 -7.43 -19.05 24.53
C ASP A 163 -6.22 -18.83 23.61
N ILE A 164 -5.82 -17.59 23.36
CA ILE A 164 -4.65 -17.31 22.52
C ILE A 164 -3.40 -17.21 23.40
N LYS A 165 -2.80 -18.36 23.73
CA LYS A 165 -1.42 -18.39 24.23
C LYS A 165 -0.51 -17.83 23.13
N SER A 166 0.03 -16.64 23.40
CA SER A 166 1.01 -15.96 22.53
C SER A 166 2.09 -16.97 22.07
N PRO A 167 2.30 -17.16 20.77
CA PRO A 167 3.38 -18.02 20.26
C PRO A 167 4.78 -17.43 20.49
N TYR A 168 4.90 -16.29 21.16
CA TYR A 168 6.15 -15.57 21.41
C TYR A 168 6.59 -15.58 22.89
N LYS A 169 6.23 -16.62 23.65
CA LYS A 169 6.90 -16.89 24.94
C LYS A 169 7.75 -18.14 24.78
N ALA A 170 8.94 -17.93 24.26
CA ALA A 170 10.10 -18.79 24.46
C ALA A 170 11.35 -17.92 24.44
#